data_4f5e4620d1f5bebf800e735713962c84
#
_entry.id   4f5e4620d1f5bebf800e735713962c84
#
_cell.length_a   1.000
_cell.length_b   1.000
_cell.length_c   1.000
_cell.angle_alpha   90.00
_cell.angle_beta   90.00
_cell.angle_gamma   90.00
#
_symmetry.space_group_name_H-M   'P 1'
#
loop_
_entity.id
_entity.type
_entity.pdbx_description
1 polymer ?
#
loop_
_entity_poly.entity_id
_entity_poly.type
_entity_poly.pdbx_seq_one_letter_code
_entity_poly.pdbx_strand_id
1 'polypeptide(L)'
;MSAKGRPERELRPPGGSEGAKPRAWGEHTTGAKRPWCCTKRLALSEITPADGNELHELDADPRVMRYIGSGGASTREQIDDALRRIPRAYRLYPGLGTWRATRRDNGDFVGWFALKYIPGTTEVEVGYRLRHAAWGRGFATEGARSLVRYGLDELGLYRILGITHPDNAASQRVLLKAGLVDSGWGHYYNRPVRVFECVRDAAWRPQWHA
;
A
#
# COMPACT_ATOMS: atom_id res chain seq x y z
N MET A 1 -40.46 -11.41 -16.25
CA MET A 1 -39.41 -11.22 -17.25
C MET A 1 -38.12 -11.02 -16.48
N SER A 2 -37.29 -12.08 -16.39
CA SER A 2 -36.05 -12.11 -15.58
C SER A 2 -34.91 -11.44 -16.33
N ALA A 3 -34.31 -10.44 -15.73
CA ALA A 3 -33.04 -9.86 -16.20
C ALA A 3 -31.89 -10.78 -15.79
N LYS A 4 -31.29 -11.48 -16.75
CA LYS A 4 -30.09 -12.29 -16.59
C LYS A 4 -28.91 -11.35 -16.36
N GLY A 5 -28.22 -11.53 -15.23
CA GLY A 5 -26.95 -10.87 -14.91
C GLY A 5 -25.89 -11.16 -15.98
N ARG A 6 -25.19 -10.14 -16.40
CA ARG A 6 -23.97 -10.29 -17.23
C ARG A 6 -22.84 -10.86 -16.37
N PRO A 7 -22.05 -11.81 -16.90
CA PRO A 7 -20.87 -12.29 -16.20
C PRO A 7 -19.82 -11.17 -16.10
N GLU A 8 -19.21 -11.04 -14.93
CA GLU A 8 -18.06 -10.19 -14.69
C GLU A 8 -16.94 -10.57 -15.66
N ARG A 9 -16.52 -9.64 -16.50
CA ARG A 9 -15.33 -9.79 -17.33
C ARG A 9 -14.10 -9.77 -16.41
N GLU A 10 -13.43 -10.89 -16.30
CA GLU A 10 -12.05 -10.96 -15.78
C GLU A 10 -11.16 -10.03 -16.64
N LEU A 11 -10.76 -8.91 -16.07
CA LEU A 11 -9.77 -8.01 -16.66
C LEU A 11 -8.40 -8.70 -16.55
N ARG A 12 -7.94 -9.29 -17.64
CA ARG A 12 -6.54 -9.74 -17.77
C ARG A 12 -5.63 -8.51 -17.82
N PRO A 13 -4.52 -8.50 -17.06
CA PRO A 13 -3.53 -7.44 -17.17
C PRO A 13 -2.91 -7.44 -18.59
N PRO A 14 -2.51 -6.27 -19.13
CA PRO A 14 -1.77 -6.21 -20.39
C PRO A 14 -0.47 -7.00 -20.24
N GLY A 15 -0.13 -7.80 -21.27
CA GLY A 15 0.97 -8.74 -21.27
C GLY A 15 2.29 -8.12 -20.83
N GLY A 16 2.71 -8.49 -19.62
CA GLY A 16 4.06 -8.23 -19.11
C GLY A 16 5.01 -9.20 -19.78
N SER A 17 6.06 -8.69 -20.43
CA SER A 17 7.26 -9.42 -20.77
C SER A 17 7.74 -10.24 -19.56
N GLU A 18 8.23 -11.46 -19.77
CA GLU A 18 8.87 -12.28 -18.74
C GLU A 18 9.96 -11.46 -18.05
N GLY A 19 9.58 -10.80 -16.95
CA GLY A 19 10.38 -9.87 -16.18
C GLY A 19 11.13 -10.59 -15.07
N ALA A 20 12.39 -10.30 -14.96
CA ALA A 20 13.32 -10.75 -13.94
C ALA A 20 12.68 -10.73 -12.55
N LYS A 21 12.84 -11.85 -11.82
CA LYS A 21 12.48 -11.95 -10.41
C LYS A 21 13.16 -10.80 -9.65
N PRO A 22 12.44 -10.04 -8.79
CA PRO A 22 13.06 -8.99 -8.00
C PRO A 22 14.23 -9.57 -7.22
N ARG A 23 15.37 -8.87 -7.23
CA ARG A 23 16.58 -9.26 -6.50
C ARG A 23 16.24 -9.38 -5.01
N ALA A 24 16.48 -10.56 -4.46
CA ALA A 24 16.37 -10.80 -3.03
C ALA A 24 17.37 -9.92 -2.27
N TRP A 25 16.88 -8.99 -1.48
CA TRP A 25 17.70 -8.17 -0.60
C TRP A 25 18.05 -8.97 0.67
N GLY A 26 19.34 -9.24 0.83
CA GLY A 26 20.02 -9.62 2.09
C GLY A 26 19.50 -10.81 2.88
N GLU A 27 20.34 -11.83 3.01
CA GLU A 27 20.14 -12.97 3.93
C GLU A 27 20.37 -12.52 5.39
N HIS A 28 19.33 -12.66 6.23
CA HIS A 28 19.48 -12.67 7.69
C HIS A 28 18.67 -13.82 8.27
N THR A 29 19.40 -14.69 8.96
CA THR A 29 18.93 -15.87 9.68
C THR A 29 18.31 -15.48 11.02
N THR A 30 17.12 -15.95 11.29
CA THR A 30 16.56 -16.53 12.52
C THR A 30 15.05 -16.42 12.47
N GLY A 31 14.31 -17.55 12.60
CA GLY A 31 12.86 -17.73 12.90
C GLY A 31 11.80 -16.65 12.63
N ALA A 32 12.20 -15.44 12.30
CA ALA A 32 11.35 -14.30 11.95
C ALA A 32 10.98 -14.34 10.47
N LYS A 33 9.76 -13.91 10.14
CA LYS A 33 9.28 -13.75 8.76
C LYS A 33 10.33 -12.99 7.95
N ARG A 34 10.80 -13.60 6.86
CA ARG A 34 11.78 -12.95 5.97
C ARG A 34 11.17 -11.65 5.43
N PRO A 35 11.80 -10.47 5.63
CA PRO A 35 11.25 -9.23 5.11
C PRO A 35 11.29 -9.26 3.58
N TRP A 36 10.19 -8.86 2.96
CA TRP A 36 10.10 -8.66 1.53
C TRP A 36 10.96 -7.47 1.08
N CYS A 37 10.98 -6.39 1.87
CA CYS A 37 11.76 -5.18 1.63
C CYS A 37 12.16 -4.53 2.96
N CYS A 38 13.30 -3.86 2.97
CA CYS A 38 13.77 -3.05 4.10
C CYS A 38 14.04 -1.62 3.66
N THR A 39 13.61 -0.67 4.48
CA THR A 39 14.05 0.72 4.41
C THR A 39 15.13 0.99 5.47
N LYS A 40 15.50 2.23 5.71
CA LYS A 40 16.45 2.58 6.78
C LYS A 40 15.97 2.09 8.16
N ARG A 41 14.68 2.24 8.47
CA ARG A 41 14.12 2.00 9.80
C ARG A 41 12.99 0.97 9.83
N LEU A 42 12.45 0.57 8.67
CA LEU A 42 11.33 -0.36 8.56
C LEU A 42 11.73 -1.64 7.85
N ALA A 43 11.17 -2.75 8.28
CA ALA A 43 11.13 -4.02 7.58
C ALA A 43 9.68 -4.30 7.14
N LEU A 44 9.49 -4.56 5.85
CA LEU A 44 8.20 -4.88 5.26
C LEU A 44 8.14 -6.38 5.00
N SER A 45 7.13 -7.07 5.52
CA SER A 45 6.91 -8.50 5.32
C SER A 45 5.49 -8.78 4.87
N GLU A 46 5.25 -9.91 4.22
CA GLU A 46 3.90 -10.33 3.84
C GLU A 46 3.01 -10.45 5.08
N ILE A 47 1.76 -10.00 4.93
CA ILE A 47 0.71 -10.19 5.93
C ILE A 47 0.25 -11.63 5.86
N THR A 48 0.11 -12.25 7.04
CA THR A 48 -0.36 -13.62 7.21
C THR A 48 -1.53 -13.65 8.20
N PRO A 49 -2.28 -14.75 8.32
CA PRO A 49 -3.34 -14.88 9.31
C PRO A 49 -2.89 -14.64 10.77
N ALA A 50 -1.62 -14.85 11.09
CA ALA A 50 -1.07 -14.59 12.42
C ALA A 50 -1.04 -13.10 12.80
N ASP A 51 -1.16 -12.20 11.82
CA ASP A 51 -1.11 -10.74 12.03
C ASP A 51 -2.50 -10.15 12.38
N GLY A 52 -3.53 -10.98 12.47
CA GLY A 52 -4.92 -10.54 12.64
C GLY A 52 -5.16 -9.69 13.87
N ASN A 53 -4.53 -10.00 15.01
CA ASN A 53 -4.69 -9.22 16.23
C ASN A 53 -4.08 -7.81 16.09
N GLU A 54 -2.87 -7.70 15.53
CA GLU A 54 -2.22 -6.39 15.30
C GLU A 54 -3.00 -5.52 14.31
N LEU A 55 -3.59 -6.13 13.26
CA LEU A 55 -4.44 -5.40 12.30
C LEU A 55 -5.75 -4.97 12.93
N HIS A 56 -6.36 -5.81 13.77
CA HIS A 56 -7.57 -5.44 14.49
C HIS A 56 -7.31 -4.30 15.48
N GLU A 57 -6.24 -4.35 16.28
CA GLU A 57 -5.87 -3.27 17.19
C GLU A 57 -5.58 -1.95 16.44
N LEU A 58 -4.94 -2.02 15.26
CA LEU A 58 -4.69 -0.86 14.42
C LEU A 58 -5.99 -0.21 13.96
N ASP A 59 -6.96 -1.01 13.52
CA ASP A 59 -8.23 -0.57 12.97
C ASP A 59 -9.30 -0.31 14.06
N ALA A 60 -9.02 -0.68 15.32
CA ALA A 60 -9.85 -0.32 16.47
C ALA A 60 -9.59 1.12 16.96
N ASP A 61 -8.46 1.73 16.62
CA ASP A 61 -8.13 3.10 17.04
C ASP A 61 -8.92 4.13 16.20
N PRO A 62 -9.87 4.88 16.80
CA PRO A 62 -10.69 5.85 16.06
C PRO A 62 -9.86 6.98 15.43
N ARG A 63 -8.69 7.31 16.00
CA ARG A 63 -7.78 8.30 15.42
C ARG A 63 -7.22 7.82 14.09
N VAL A 64 -6.88 6.53 14.01
CA VAL A 64 -6.36 5.88 12.80
C VAL A 64 -7.46 5.79 11.74
N MET A 65 -8.67 5.44 12.15
CA MET A 65 -9.78 5.19 11.23
C MET A 65 -10.56 6.44 10.82
N ARG A 66 -10.30 7.59 11.45
CA ARG A 66 -11.05 8.86 11.25
C ARG A 66 -11.34 9.20 9.78
N TYR A 67 -10.42 8.92 8.88
CA TYR A 67 -10.51 9.24 7.45
C TYR A 67 -10.63 8.00 6.55
N ILE A 68 -10.83 6.82 7.13
CA ILE A 68 -10.88 5.55 6.43
C ILE A 68 -12.31 5.03 6.39
N GLY A 69 -12.77 4.55 5.25
CA GLY A 69 -14.13 4.02 5.12
C GLY A 69 -15.16 5.04 5.61
N SER A 70 -16.07 4.63 6.48
CA SER A 70 -17.06 5.47 7.15
C SER A 70 -16.51 6.16 8.41
N GLY A 71 -15.23 6.02 8.73
CA GLY A 71 -14.62 6.58 9.95
C GLY A 71 -14.75 5.69 11.20
N GLY A 72 -15.39 4.54 11.09
CA GLY A 72 -15.57 3.58 12.19
C GLY A 72 -14.48 2.52 12.25
N ALA A 73 -14.33 1.88 13.40
CA ALA A 73 -13.46 0.72 13.58
C ALA A 73 -13.85 -0.42 12.64
N SER A 74 -12.86 -1.14 12.12
CA SER A 74 -13.13 -2.39 11.38
C SER A 74 -13.60 -3.48 12.33
N THR A 75 -14.61 -4.25 11.89
CA THR A 75 -15.04 -5.44 12.63
C THR A 75 -13.99 -6.54 12.49
N ARG A 76 -14.02 -7.51 13.43
CA ARG A 76 -13.15 -8.70 13.32
C ARG A 76 -13.35 -9.44 12.01
N GLU A 77 -14.60 -9.55 11.56
CA GLU A 77 -14.97 -10.20 10.32
C GLU A 77 -14.36 -9.51 9.08
N GLN A 78 -14.34 -8.16 9.06
CA GLN A 78 -13.67 -7.39 8.01
C GLN A 78 -12.15 -7.62 7.98
N ILE A 79 -11.52 -7.75 9.14
CA ILE A 79 -10.10 -8.10 9.24
C ILE A 79 -9.85 -9.52 8.74
N ASP A 80 -10.68 -10.49 9.12
CA ASP A 80 -10.56 -11.88 8.67
C ASP A 80 -10.75 -11.98 7.14
N ASP A 81 -11.66 -11.20 6.55
CA ASP A 81 -11.80 -11.06 5.10
C ASP A 81 -10.56 -10.49 4.44
N ALA A 82 -9.96 -9.46 5.01
CA ALA A 82 -8.71 -8.89 4.51
C ALA A 82 -7.58 -9.93 4.55
N LEU A 83 -7.47 -10.70 5.64
CA LEU A 83 -6.48 -11.76 5.81
C LEU A 83 -6.63 -12.92 4.82
N ARG A 84 -7.85 -13.16 4.30
CA ARG A 84 -8.08 -14.12 3.21
C ARG A 84 -7.69 -13.55 1.85
N ARG A 85 -7.96 -12.26 1.60
CA ARG A 85 -7.75 -11.61 0.28
C ARG A 85 -6.29 -11.23 0.03
N ILE A 86 -5.59 -10.73 1.04
CA ILE A 86 -4.21 -10.21 0.89
C ILE A 86 -3.25 -11.29 0.38
N PRO A 87 -3.16 -12.51 0.95
CA PRO A 87 -2.28 -13.55 0.42
C PRO A 87 -2.63 -14.01 -0.99
N ARG A 88 -3.91 -13.95 -1.36
CA ARG A 88 -4.34 -14.23 -2.74
C ARG A 88 -3.83 -13.16 -3.71
N ALA A 89 -3.84 -11.88 -3.29
CA ALA A 89 -3.36 -10.78 -4.12
C ALA A 89 -1.86 -10.90 -4.46
N TYR A 90 -1.01 -11.37 -3.56
CA TYR A 90 0.43 -11.59 -3.85
C TYR A 90 0.65 -12.61 -4.98
N ARG A 91 -0.21 -13.64 -5.09
CA ARG A 91 -0.13 -14.63 -6.18
C ARG A 91 -0.69 -14.11 -7.49
N LEU A 92 -1.75 -13.32 -7.45
CA LEU A 92 -2.42 -12.79 -8.63
C LEU A 92 -1.66 -11.61 -9.27
N TYR A 93 -0.98 -10.83 -8.43
CA TYR A 93 -0.29 -9.60 -8.85
C TYR A 93 1.14 -9.59 -8.30
N PRO A 94 2.06 -10.37 -8.90
CA PRO A 94 3.45 -10.42 -8.45
C PRO A 94 4.07 -9.03 -8.35
N GLY A 95 4.68 -8.73 -7.20
CA GLY A 95 5.28 -7.42 -6.92
C GLY A 95 4.31 -6.38 -6.34
N LEU A 96 3.00 -6.61 -6.40
CA LEU A 96 1.99 -5.76 -5.75
C LEU A 96 1.42 -6.43 -4.50
N GLY A 97 0.99 -5.64 -3.52
CA GLY A 97 0.40 -6.19 -2.30
C GLY A 97 0.24 -5.20 -1.16
N THR A 98 -0.01 -5.74 0.03
CA THR A 98 -0.08 -5.02 1.29
C THR A 98 0.85 -5.69 2.28
N TRP A 99 1.82 -4.97 2.82
CA TRP A 99 2.87 -5.52 3.67
C TRP A 99 2.78 -4.99 5.10
N ARG A 100 2.94 -5.89 6.05
CA ARG A 100 3.15 -5.57 7.46
C ARG A 100 4.47 -4.83 7.62
N ALA A 101 4.48 -3.74 8.37
CA ALA A 101 5.67 -2.96 8.66
C ALA A 101 6.04 -3.07 10.13
N THR A 102 7.32 -3.36 10.39
CA THR A 102 7.91 -3.34 11.72
C THR A 102 9.13 -2.43 11.77
N ARG A 103 9.45 -1.96 12.95
CA ARG A 103 10.71 -1.28 13.19
C ARG A 103 11.86 -2.28 13.16
N ARG A 104 12.96 -1.90 12.50
CA ARG A 104 14.15 -2.76 12.39
C ARG A 104 14.96 -2.86 13.68
N ASP A 105 14.87 -1.86 14.54
CA ASP A 105 15.64 -1.78 15.77
C ASP A 105 15.08 -2.63 16.92
N ASN A 106 13.75 -2.83 16.96
CA ASN A 106 13.11 -3.55 18.06
C ASN A 106 11.99 -4.51 17.66
N GLY A 107 11.66 -4.58 16.36
CA GLY A 107 10.61 -5.46 15.85
C GLY A 107 9.16 -4.98 16.06
N ASP A 108 8.94 -3.82 16.67
CA ASP A 108 7.60 -3.31 16.95
C ASP A 108 6.78 -3.14 15.68
N PHE A 109 5.53 -3.57 15.73
CA PHE A 109 4.57 -3.34 14.66
C PHE A 109 4.23 -1.86 14.52
N VAL A 110 4.47 -1.32 13.35
CA VAL A 110 4.22 0.09 13.00
C VAL A 110 2.86 0.27 12.31
N GLY A 111 2.44 -0.73 11.56
CA GLY A 111 1.26 -0.68 10.69
C GLY A 111 1.49 -1.45 9.40
N TRP A 112 0.91 -0.98 8.31
CA TRP A 112 1.09 -1.59 7.00
C TRP A 112 1.27 -0.54 5.89
N PHE A 113 1.89 -0.97 4.80
CA PHE A 113 2.00 -0.24 3.54
C PHE A 113 1.47 -1.10 2.40
N ALA A 114 0.95 -0.45 1.36
CA ALA A 114 0.45 -1.13 0.18
C ALA A 114 0.90 -0.44 -1.11
N LEU A 115 1.16 -1.25 -2.12
CA LEU A 115 1.20 -0.86 -3.51
C LEU A 115 0.29 -1.85 -4.23
N LYS A 116 -0.89 -1.41 -4.68
CA LYS A 116 -1.94 -2.32 -5.14
C LYS A 116 -2.86 -1.68 -6.14
N TYR A 117 -3.57 -2.48 -6.92
CA TYR A 117 -4.64 -1.96 -7.78
C TYR A 117 -5.76 -1.35 -6.95
N ILE A 118 -6.28 -0.21 -7.43
CA ILE A 118 -7.53 0.36 -6.94
C ILE A 118 -8.67 -0.53 -7.44
N PRO A 119 -9.57 -1.00 -6.56
CA PRO A 119 -10.67 -1.89 -6.94
C PRO A 119 -11.49 -1.36 -8.12
N GLY A 120 -11.71 -2.21 -9.12
CA GLY A 120 -12.48 -1.87 -10.32
C GLY A 120 -11.73 -1.03 -11.36
N THR A 121 -10.42 -0.82 -11.20
CA THR A 121 -9.59 -0.05 -12.12
C THR A 121 -8.29 -0.80 -12.49
N THR A 122 -7.55 -0.26 -13.46
CA THR A 122 -6.18 -0.69 -13.79
C THR A 122 -5.11 0.20 -13.14
N GLU A 123 -5.51 1.14 -12.29
CA GLU A 123 -4.61 2.09 -11.64
C GLU A 123 -4.03 1.50 -10.36
N VAL A 124 -2.76 1.78 -10.10
CA VAL A 124 -2.05 1.34 -8.89
C VAL A 124 -1.95 2.51 -7.91
N GLU A 125 -2.28 2.25 -6.66
CA GLU A 125 -2.13 3.21 -5.56
C GLU A 125 -1.06 2.80 -4.56
N VAL A 126 -0.38 3.79 -3.98
CA VAL A 126 0.35 3.65 -2.73
C VAL A 126 -0.55 4.00 -1.56
N GLY A 127 -0.65 3.11 -0.59
CA GLY A 127 -1.44 3.29 0.62
C GLY A 127 -0.65 2.91 1.87
N TYR A 128 -1.08 3.42 3.02
CA TYR A 128 -0.50 3.09 4.33
C TYR A 128 -1.50 3.37 5.45
N ARG A 129 -1.35 2.62 6.53
CA ARG A 129 -2.05 2.83 7.79
C ARG A 129 -1.11 2.51 8.92
N LEU A 130 -0.88 3.49 9.80
CA LEU A 130 0.08 3.35 10.89
C LEU A 130 -0.60 3.53 12.25
N ARG A 131 -0.13 2.79 13.24
CA ARG A 131 -0.50 2.99 14.65
C ARG A 131 -0.27 4.46 15.04
N HIS A 132 -1.16 5.02 15.84
CA HIS A 132 -1.04 6.42 16.31
C HIS A 132 0.33 6.70 16.96
N ALA A 133 0.84 5.76 17.76
CA ALA A 133 2.16 5.86 18.39
C ALA A 133 3.35 5.98 17.42
N ALA A 134 3.14 5.63 16.14
CA ALA A 134 4.15 5.74 15.08
C ALA A 134 4.07 7.06 14.29
N TRP A 135 3.07 7.89 14.54
CA TRP A 135 2.87 9.15 13.82
C TRP A 135 3.94 10.20 14.22
N GLY A 136 4.13 11.20 13.37
CA GLY A 136 5.11 12.29 13.58
C GLY A 136 6.57 11.88 13.45
N ARG A 137 6.87 10.59 13.32
CA ARG A 137 8.23 10.02 13.30
C ARG A 137 8.81 9.83 11.88
N GLY A 138 8.06 10.20 10.84
CA GLY A 138 8.47 10.10 9.45
C GLY A 138 8.34 8.69 8.82
N PHE A 139 7.84 7.70 9.52
CA PHE A 139 7.70 6.32 9.02
C PHE A 139 6.77 6.24 7.80
N ALA A 140 5.64 6.98 7.81
CA ALA A 140 4.73 7.00 6.66
C ALA A 140 5.42 7.48 5.39
N THR A 141 6.17 8.57 5.46
CA THR A 141 6.95 9.10 4.33
C THR A 141 8.02 8.13 3.86
N GLU A 142 8.74 7.50 4.79
CA GLU A 142 9.81 6.55 4.49
C GLU A 142 9.28 5.33 3.74
N GLY A 143 8.21 4.71 4.25
CA GLY A 143 7.63 3.52 3.63
C GLY A 143 6.92 3.85 2.29
N ALA A 144 6.13 4.94 2.24
CA ALA A 144 5.47 5.34 1.00
C ALA A 144 6.47 5.65 -0.11
N ARG A 145 7.53 6.43 0.19
CA ARG A 145 8.61 6.74 -0.76
C ARG A 145 9.30 5.48 -1.28
N SER A 146 9.58 4.53 -0.39
CA SER A 146 10.21 3.25 -0.79
C SER A 146 9.33 2.47 -1.76
N LEU A 147 8.00 2.42 -1.54
CA LEU A 147 7.09 1.72 -2.44
C LEU A 147 6.87 2.45 -3.76
N VAL A 148 6.81 3.79 -3.75
CA VAL A 148 6.74 4.58 -4.99
C VAL A 148 7.97 4.32 -5.85
N ARG A 149 9.16 4.39 -5.25
CA ARG A 149 10.41 4.07 -5.94
C ARG A 149 10.40 2.66 -6.52
N TYR A 150 10.07 1.67 -5.69
CA TYR A 150 9.99 0.27 -6.11
C TYR A 150 9.04 0.09 -7.30
N GLY A 151 7.85 0.70 -7.23
CA GLY A 151 6.87 0.59 -8.32
C GLY A 151 7.34 1.21 -9.63
N LEU A 152 7.99 2.38 -9.58
CA LEU A 152 8.46 3.07 -10.78
C LEU A 152 9.76 2.47 -11.33
N ASP A 153 10.72 2.13 -10.47
CA ASP A 153 12.08 1.73 -10.89
C ASP A 153 12.18 0.23 -11.16
N GLU A 154 11.55 -0.61 -10.33
CA GLU A 154 11.71 -2.07 -10.40
C GLU A 154 10.52 -2.75 -11.10
N LEU A 155 9.27 -2.33 -10.81
CA LEU A 155 8.11 -2.87 -11.52
C LEU A 155 7.84 -2.19 -12.85
N GLY A 156 8.47 -1.04 -13.13
CA GLY A 156 8.26 -0.29 -14.36
C GLY A 156 6.86 0.30 -14.50
N LEU A 157 6.16 0.53 -13.38
CA LEU A 157 4.85 1.17 -13.43
C LEU A 157 4.97 2.55 -14.04
N TYR A 158 4.05 2.87 -14.95
CA TYR A 158 4.01 4.19 -15.57
C TYR A 158 3.50 5.27 -14.61
N ARG A 159 2.54 4.92 -13.74
CA ARG A 159 1.85 5.85 -12.85
C ARG A 159 1.51 5.19 -11.52
N ILE A 160 1.69 5.93 -10.44
CA ILE A 160 1.26 5.53 -9.08
C ILE A 160 0.42 6.65 -8.50
N LEU A 161 -0.76 6.30 -7.98
CA LEU A 161 -1.65 7.23 -7.31
C LEU A 161 -1.47 7.18 -5.79
N GLY A 162 -1.76 8.31 -5.14
CA GLY A 162 -2.01 8.40 -3.71
C GLY A 162 -3.38 9.01 -3.50
N ILE A 163 -4.26 8.32 -2.80
CA ILE A 163 -5.65 8.76 -2.60
C ILE A 163 -5.86 9.05 -1.12
N THR A 164 -6.45 10.21 -0.81
CA THR A 164 -6.69 10.59 0.59
C THR A 164 -7.98 11.40 0.75
N HIS A 165 -8.55 11.32 1.97
CA HIS A 165 -9.66 12.18 2.35
C HIS A 165 -9.25 13.65 2.26
N PRO A 166 -10.11 14.57 1.77
CA PRO A 166 -9.75 15.98 1.60
C PRO A 166 -9.29 16.66 2.90
N ASP A 167 -9.83 16.28 4.04
CA ASP A 167 -9.45 16.86 5.33
C ASP A 167 -8.22 16.18 5.97
N ASN A 168 -7.67 15.13 5.35
CA ASN A 168 -6.49 14.46 5.87
C ASN A 168 -5.19 15.14 5.43
N ALA A 169 -4.97 16.36 5.92
CA ALA A 169 -3.77 17.14 5.61
C ALA A 169 -2.46 16.42 5.96
N ALA A 170 -2.48 15.52 6.96
CA ALA A 170 -1.31 14.73 7.32
C ALA A 170 -0.93 13.75 6.20
N SER A 171 -1.90 13.01 5.66
CA SER A 171 -1.68 12.10 4.54
C SER A 171 -1.25 12.85 3.27
N GLN A 172 -1.88 14.00 2.96
CA GLN A 172 -1.48 14.84 1.82
C GLN A 172 0.00 15.23 1.90
N ARG A 173 0.46 15.69 3.07
CA ARG A 173 1.90 16.02 3.28
C ARG A 173 2.83 14.81 3.12
N VAL A 174 2.38 13.63 3.52
CA VAL A 174 3.17 12.40 3.32
C VAL A 174 3.29 12.06 1.83
N LEU A 175 2.19 12.13 1.07
CA LEU A 175 2.19 11.86 -0.37
C LEU A 175 3.11 12.83 -1.13
N LEU A 176 3.03 14.12 -0.85
CA LEU A 176 3.95 15.12 -1.41
C LEU A 176 5.42 14.80 -1.08
N LYS A 177 5.73 14.49 0.19
CA LYS A 177 7.09 14.13 0.62
C LYS A 177 7.55 12.78 0.06
N ALA A 178 6.62 11.90 -0.33
CA ALA A 178 6.94 10.64 -1.00
C ALA A 178 7.21 10.83 -2.51
N GLY A 179 7.07 12.03 -3.04
CA GLY A 179 7.39 12.37 -4.43
C GLY A 179 6.18 12.41 -5.37
N LEU A 180 4.96 12.31 -4.84
CA LEU A 180 3.76 12.51 -5.65
C LEU A 180 3.44 14.01 -5.73
N VAL A 181 2.81 14.43 -6.83
CA VAL A 181 2.28 15.80 -7.02
C VAL A 181 0.76 15.77 -6.86
N ASP A 182 0.20 16.89 -6.44
CA ASP A 182 -1.24 17.04 -6.28
C ASP A 182 -1.91 17.15 -7.66
N SER A 183 -2.81 16.21 -7.97
CA SER A 183 -3.58 16.15 -9.23
C SER A 183 -5.04 16.62 -9.07
N GLY A 184 -5.39 17.19 -7.94
CA GLY A 184 -6.71 17.75 -7.71
C GLY A 184 -7.72 16.78 -7.11
N TRP A 185 -8.95 16.89 -7.55
CA TRP A 185 -10.06 16.08 -7.08
C TRP A 185 -10.27 14.85 -7.96
N GLY A 186 -10.68 13.75 -7.35
CA GLY A 186 -11.10 12.54 -8.04
C GLY A 186 -12.27 11.86 -7.33
N HIS A 187 -12.79 10.79 -7.91
CA HIS A 187 -13.84 9.97 -7.33
C HIS A 187 -13.36 8.53 -7.27
N TYR A 188 -12.98 8.08 -6.07
CA TYR A 188 -12.51 6.72 -5.80
C TYR A 188 -13.17 6.19 -4.52
N TYR A 189 -13.33 4.88 -4.42
CA TYR A 189 -13.98 4.25 -3.25
C TYR A 189 -15.38 4.81 -2.97
N ASN A 190 -16.13 5.14 -4.06
CA ASN A 190 -17.48 5.70 -4.04
C ASN A 190 -17.60 7.04 -3.29
N ARG A 191 -16.54 7.88 -3.31
CA ARG A 191 -16.54 9.20 -2.69
C ARG A 191 -15.60 10.17 -3.38
N PRO A 192 -15.81 11.50 -3.21
CA PRO A 192 -14.84 12.50 -3.62
C PRO A 192 -13.59 12.42 -2.73
N VAL A 193 -12.42 12.52 -3.34
CA VAL A 193 -11.11 12.40 -2.70
C VAL A 193 -10.13 13.41 -3.28
N ARG A 194 -9.03 13.66 -2.57
CA ARG A 194 -7.82 14.30 -3.13
C ARG A 194 -6.95 13.22 -3.74
N VAL A 195 -6.48 13.49 -4.96
CA VAL A 195 -5.63 12.60 -5.75
C VAL A 195 -4.25 13.20 -5.88
N PHE A 196 -3.25 12.39 -5.64
CA PHE A 196 -1.84 12.68 -5.87
C PHE A 196 -1.30 11.64 -6.82
N GLU A 197 -0.31 11.99 -7.64
CA GLU A 197 0.26 11.05 -8.59
C GLU A 197 1.76 11.23 -8.74
N CYS A 198 2.43 10.13 -9.07
CA CYS A 198 3.78 10.14 -9.58
C CYS A 198 3.78 9.41 -10.92
N VAL A 199 4.26 10.06 -11.97
CA VAL A 199 4.29 9.55 -13.33
C VAL A 199 5.73 9.34 -13.75
N ARG A 200 6.01 8.18 -14.34
CA ARG A 200 7.29 7.88 -14.97
C ARG A 200 7.27 8.40 -16.40
N ASP A 201 7.81 9.58 -16.63
CA ASP A 201 7.97 10.14 -17.98
C ASP A 201 9.26 9.66 -18.64
N ALA A 202 9.47 10.01 -19.93
CA ALA A 202 10.69 9.66 -20.67
C ALA A 202 11.96 10.32 -20.08
N ALA A 203 11.80 11.37 -19.28
CA ALA A 203 12.88 12.07 -18.56
C ALA A 203 13.05 11.56 -17.12
N TRP A 204 12.27 10.56 -16.70
CA TRP A 204 12.37 10.01 -15.37
C TRP A 204 13.81 9.59 -15.04
N ARG A 205 14.37 10.22 -14.03
CA ARG A 205 15.62 9.82 -13.40
C ARG A 205 15.33 9.54 -11.94
N PRO A 206 15.78 8.42 -11.39
CA PRO A 206 15.66 8.17 -9.96
C PRO A 206 16.26 9.32 -9.17
N GLN A 207 15.41 10.14 -8.53
CA GLN A 207 15.86 11.34 -7.76
C GLN A 207 16.39 10.97 -6.37
N TRP A 208 16.75 9.70 -6.15
CA TRP A 208 16.91 9.12 -4.83
C TRP A 208 18.36 8.80 -4.46
N HIS A 209 19.32 9.29 -5.26
CA HIS A 209 20.74 9.19 -4.96
C HIS A 209 21.19 10.41 -4.15
N ALA A 210 20.86 10.43 -2.86
CA ALA A 210 21.52 11.24 -1.84
C ALA A 210 21.31 10.60 -0.47
#